data_4de4890dbb29daebfcf83991b5ae3c9e
#
_entry.id   4de4890dbb29daebfcf83991b5ae3c9e
#
_cell.length_a   1.000
_cell.length_b   1.000
_cell.length_c   1.000
_cell.angle_alpha   90.00
_cell.angle_beta   90.00
_cell.angle_gamma   90.00
#
_symmetry.space_group_name_H-M   'P 1'
#
loop_
_entity.id
_entity.type
_entity.pdbx_description
1 polymer ?
#
loop_
_entity_poly.entity_id
_entity_poly.type
_entity_poly.pdbx_seq_one_letter_code
_entity_poly.pdbx_strand_id
1 'polypeptide(L)'
;PRQYGGLNFPIVPYIMAADIVSRADAGFVNIWGLQDCAETINEFADDEQKERYLPRICNGETAAMDLTEPDAGSDLQSVQLKATYNEADGKWYLNGVKRFITNGDAHVSLVLARSEQGTTDGRGLSMFIYDRNHKAVTIRRVENKMGIKGSPTCELVFKNAPAELVGERKMGLIRYVMALMNGARLGIGAQSVGISEAAYREAFVYARERKQFGKAIIEFPAVYEMLALMKAKLDASRTLLYETARYVDVYKSYMHLSEQRTLTKEERDDMKTYQRLADYFTPLLKGMASEYCNQIAYDSLQIHGGSGFMKDYPIERIYRDARITTIYEGTTQLQVVAAIRGVTNGALLNRIREFENMPLQPELHGYRRILIGMTEEYEKAVKSVVDIHDNEYLDFHSRRLVEMAAHIIMG
;
A
#
# COMPACT_ATOMS: atom_id res chain seq x y z
N PRO A 1 0.31 20.41 4.66
CA PRO A 1 -0.06 21.50 5.58
C PRO A 1 -0.82 22.63 4.89
N ARG A 2 -1.70 23.32 5.65
CA ARG A 2 -2.53 24.42 5.13
C ARG A 2 -1.73 25.62 4.66
N GLN A 3 -0.60 25.88 5.28
CA GLN A 3 0.32 26.97 4.90
C GLN A 3 0.82 26.87 3.45
N TYR A 4 0.85 25.65 2.88
CA TYR A 4 1.24 25.40 1.49
C TYR A 4 0.02 25.19 0.57
N GLY A 5 -1.22 25.41 1.04
CA GLY A 5 -2.45 25.22 0.29
C GLY A 5 -3.06 23.82 0.38
N GLY A 6 -2.47 22.93 1.18
CA GLY A 6 -2.99 21.57 1.41
C GLY A 6 -4.21 21.54 2.34
N LEU A 7 -5.03 20.51 2.22
CA LEU A 7 -6.22 20.32 3.05
C LEU A 7 -5.88 19.88 4.49
N ASN A 8 -4.71 19.32 4.70
CA ASN A 8 -4.25 18.75 5.98
C ASN A 8 -5.23 17.69 6.52
N PHE A 9 -5.68 16.79 5.65
CA PHE A 9 -6.56 15.70 6.05
C PHE A 9 -5.82 14.69 6.93
N PRO A 10 -6.44 14.22 8.02
CA PRO A 10 -6.00 13.00 8.69
C PRO A 10 -6.06 11.80 7.75
N ILE A 11 -5.37 10.71 8.13
CA ILE A 11 -5.25 9.52 7.29
C ILE A 11 -6.60 8.83 7.07
N VAL A 12 -7.46 8.72 8.09
CA VAL A 12 -8.77 8.05 7.94
C VAL A 12 -9.63 8.72 6.87
N PRO A 13 -9.92 10.05 6.89
CA PRO A 13 -10.66 10.70 5.82
C PRO A 13 -9.98 10.60 4.43
N TYR A 14 -8.65 10.64 4.39
CA TYR A 14 -7.90 10.45 3.15
C TYR A 14 -8.14 9.05 2.56
N ILE A 15 -8.10 8.01 3.39
CA ILE A 15 -8.34 6.62 2.99
C ILE A 15 -9.80 6.39 2.60
N MET A 16 -10.77 7.07 3.26
CA MET A 16 -12.18 7.03 2.83
C MET A 16 -12.34 7.61 1.41
N ALA A 17 -11.68 8.72 1.13
CA ALA A 17 -11.67 9.29 -0.23
C ALA A 17 -10.99 8.35 -1.23
N ALA A 18 -9.88 7.71 -0.86
CA ALA A 18 -9.19 6.73 -1.69
C ALA A 18 -10.06 5.51 -2.04
N ASP A 19 -10.81 4.95 -1.08
CA ASP A 19 -11.78 3.87 -1.31
C ASP A 19 -12.83 4.29 -2.37
N ILE A 20 -13.40 5.49 -2.24
CA ILE A 20 -14.41 6.02 -3.18
C ILE A 20 -13.81 6.23 -4.58
N VAL A 21 -12.65 6.86 -4.67
CA VAL A 21 -11.96 7.12 -5.95
C VAL A 21 -11.58 5.81 -6.62
N SER A 22 -11.07 4.84 -5.87
CA SER A 22 -10.68 3.53 -6.38
C SER A 22 -11.84 2.73 -6.95
N ARG A 23 -13.02 2.85 -6.33
CA ARG A 23 -14.25 2.25 -6.84
C ARG A 23 -14.66 2.85 -8.19
N ALA A 24 -14.43 4.15 -8.38
CA ALA A 24 -14.75 4.83 -9.62
C ALA A 24 -13.74 4.50 -10.73
N ASP A 25 -12.44 4.61 -10.45
CA ASP A 25 -11.37 4.29 -11.38
C ASP A 25 -10.07 3.93 -10.65
N ALA A 26 -9.66 2.67 -10.79
CA ALA A 26 -8.44 2.14 -10.17
C ALA A 26 -7.15 2.72 -10.77
N GLY A 27 -7.17 3.19 -12.01
CA GLY A 27 -6.02 3.83 -12.66
C GLY A 27 -5.82 5.27 -12.16
N PHE A 28 -6.90 6.02 -12.02
CA PHE A 28 -6.85 7.40 -11.54
C PHE A 28 -6.36 7.50 -10.08
N VAL A 29 -6.76 6.57 -9.23
CA VAL A 29 -6.31 6.57 -7.83
C VAL A 29 -4.80 6.46 -7.69
N ASN A 30 -4.10 5.88 -8.67
CA ASN A 30 -2.64 5.83 -8.65
C ASN A 30 -2.01 7.23 -8.78
N ILE A 31 -2.59 8.11 -9.61
CA ILE A 31 -2.13 9.50 -9.72
C ILE A 31 -2.50 10.28 -8.46
N TRP A 32 -3.71 10.07 -7.97
CA TRP A 32 -4.22 10.70 -6.75
C TRP A 32 -3.40 10.30 -5.50
N GLY A 33 -3.03 9.01 -5.38
CA GLY A 33 -2.24 8.48 -4.27
C GLY A 33 -0.78 8.96 -4.25
N LEU A 34 -0.23 9.45 -5.36
CA LEU A 34 1.12 10.02 -5.42
C LEU A 34 1.26 11.36 -4.65
N GLN A 35 0.18 11.87 -4.03
CA GLN A 35 0.26 12.93 -3.03
C GLN A 35 1.14 12.57 -1.82
N ASP A 36 1.37 11.28 -1.57
CA ASP A 36 2.31 10.80 -0.55
C ASP A 36 3.75 11.32 -0.79
N CYS A 37 4.10 11.68 -2.02
CA CYS A 37 5.34 12.39 -2.31
C CYS A 37 5.41 13.76 -1.62
N ALA A 38 4.29 14.50 -1.58
CA ALA A 38 4.20 15.78 -0.88
C ALA A 38 4.37 15.60 0.64
N GLU A 39 3.81 14.53 1.21
CA GLU A 39 3.99 14.20 2.62
C GLU A 39 5.46 13.92 2.95
N THR A 40 6.14 13.14 2.10
CA THR A 40 7.57 12.85 2.24
C THR A 40 8.42 14.11 2.16
N ILE A 41 8.12 15.03 1.24
CA ILE A 41 8.79 16.35 1.15
C ILE A 41 8.52 17.15 2.43
N ASN A 42 7.28 17.18 2.91
CA ASN A 42 6.94 17.90 4.13
C ASN A 42 7.64 17.36 5.38
N GLU A 43 7.84 16.05 5.46
CA GLU A 43 8.45 15.42 6.63
C GLU A 43 9.98 15.51 6.64
N PHE A 44 10.63 15.40 5.48
CA PHE A 44 12.08 15.19 5.40
C PHE A 44 12.87 16.25 4.65
N ALA A 45 12.23 17.08 3.80
CA ALA A 45 12.93 18.12 3.07
C ALA A 45 13.22 19.34 3.97
N ASP A 46 14.16 20.19 3.54
CA ASP A 46 14.41 21.47 4.18
C ASP A 46 13.31 22.50 3.88
N ASP A 47 13.33 23.62 4.58
CA ASP A 47 12.27 24.62 4.47
C ASP A 47 12.22 25.28 3.08
N GLU A 48 13.38 25.48 2.43
CA GLU A 48 13.45 26.04 1.08
C GLU A 48 12.82 25.09 0.05
N GLN A 49 13.08 23.80 0.15
CA GLN A 49 12.46 22.76 -0.68
C GLN A 49 10.95 22.67 -0.43
N LYS A 50 10.52 22.72 0.83
CA LYS A 50 9.08 22.73 1.18
C LYS A 50 8.35 23.91 0.57
N GLU A 51 8.90 25.13 0.71
CA GLU A 51 8.30 26.35 0.16
C GLU A 51 8.27 26.34 -1.37
N ARG A 52 9.22 25.67 -2.02
CA ARG A 52 9.30 25.59 -3.49
C ARG A 52 8.35 24.55 -4.07
N TYR A 53 8.27 23.35 -3.48
CA TYR A 53 7.60 22.22 -4.11
C TYR A 53 6.18 21.97 -3.57
N LEU A 54 5.92 22.18 -2.29
CA LEU A 54 4.61 21.86 -1.71
C LEU A 54 3.48 22.73 -2.29
N PRO A 55 3.63 24.08 -2.45
CA PRO A 55 2.58 24.88 -3.09
C PRO A 55 2.27 24.44 -4.53
N ARG A 56 3.28 24.01 -5.29
CA ARG A 56 3.10 23.55 -6.67
C ARG A 56 2.25 22.28 -6.71
N ILE A 57 2.55 21.30 -5.86
CA ILE A 57 1.78 20.05 -5.77
C ILE A 57 0.36 20.34 -5.25
N CYS A 58 0.20 21.20 -4.25
CA CYS A 58 -1.12 21.59 -3.75
C CYS A 58 -1.97 22.32 -4.80
N ASN A 59 -1.34 22.99 -5.76
CA ASN A 59 -2.01 23.68 -6.88
C ASN A 59 -2.21 22.79 -8.12
N GLY A 60 -1.95 21.49 -8.03
CA GLY A 60 -2.27 20.50 -9.06
C GLY A 60 -1.10 20.02 -9.91
N GLU A 61 0.14 20.42 -9.64
CA GLU A 61 1.29 19.75 -10.23
C GLU A 61 1.40 18.32 -9.67
N THR A 62 1.63 17.37 -10.57
CA THR A 62 1.67 15.96 -10.21
C THR A 62 3.04 15.53 -9.74
N ALA A 63 3.07 14.48 -8.92
CA ALA A 63 4.29 13.90 -8.40
C ALA A 63 4.50 12.44 -8.87
N ALA A 64 5.72 11.97 -8.78
CA ALA A 64 6.10 10.57 -9.01
C ALA A 64 7.15 10.11 -8.00
N MET A 65 7.19 8.80 -7.74
CA MET A 65 8.25 8.17 -6.96
C MET A 65 9.07 7.22 -7.86
N ASP A 66 10.28 7.66 -8.19
CA ASP A 66 11.16 7.01 -9.13
C ASP A 66 12.10 6.06 -8.37
N LEU A 67 11.59 4.88 -7.95
CA LEU A 67 12.32 3.93 -7.12
C LEU A 67 12.87 2.76 -7.94
N THR A 68 12.00 2.05 -8.65
CA THR A 68 12.25 0.78 -9.32
C THR A 68 13.16 0.92 -10.55
N GLU A 69 14.05 -0.05 -10.72
CA GLU A 69 14.91 -0.24 -11.91
C GLU A 69 14.63 -1.58 -12.56
N PRO A 70 15.12 -1.84 -13.80
CA PRO A 70 14.91 -3.12 -14.48
C PRO A 70 15.27 -4.35 -13.63
N ASP A 71 16.36 -4.28 -12.87
CA ASP A 71 16.89 -5.37 -12.05
C ASP A 71 16.77 -5.13 -10.52
N ALA A 72 16.08 -4.06 -10.10
CA ALA A 72 15.90 -3.69 -8.70
C ALA A 72 14.45 -3.26 -8.44
N GLY A 73 13.55 -4.23 -8.21
CA GLY A 73 12.15 -4.01 -7.85
C GLY A 73 11.86 -4.38 -6.41
N SER A 74 11.82 -5.68 -6.08
CA SER A 74 11.65 -6.15 -4.71
C SER A 74 12.87 -5.85 -3.84
N ASP A 75 14.07 -5.96 -4.40
CA ASP A 75 15.32 -5.60 -3.75
C ASP A 75 15.77 -4.19 -4.16
N LEU A 76 15.23 -3.18 -3.49
CA LEU A 76 15.62 -1.80 -3.72
C LEU A 76 17.04 -1.47 -3.25
N GLN A 77 17.70 -2.34 -2.46
CA GLN A 77 19.10 -2.15 -2.06
C GLN A 77 20.02 -2.21 -3.29
N SER A 78 19.60 -2.97 -4.32
CA SER A 78 20.35 -3.18 -5.57
C SER A 78 20.19 -2.04 -6.60
N VAL A 79 19.53 -0.93 -6.26
CA VAL A 79 19.40 0.27 -7.12
C VAL A 79 20.77 0.78 -7.54
N GLN A 80 20.95 1.02 -8.85
CA GLN A 80 22.21 1.41 -9.48
C GLN A 80 22.22 2.82 -10.07
N LEU A 81 21.07 3.50 -10.22
CA LEU A 81 21.02 4.88 -10.68
C LEU A 81 21.97 5.73 -9.84
N LYS A 82 22.96 6.35 -10.48
CA LYS A 82 24.04 7.09 -9.82
C LYS A 82 23.63 8.51 -9.51
N ALA A 83 23.96 8.98 -8.32
CA ALA A 83 23.97 10.38 -7.96
C ALA A 83 25.42 10.82 -7.72
N THR A 84 25.85 11.83 -8.46
CA THR A 84 27.21 12.40 -8.35
C THR A 84 27.13 13.86 -7.97
N TYR A 85 27.83 14.24 -6.90
CA TYR A 85 27.95 15.64 -6.51
C TYR A 85 29.05 16.33 -7.34
N ASN A 86 28.72 17.49 -7.89
CA ASN A 86 29.68 18.33 -8.60
C ASN A 86 30.04 19.52 -7.71
N GLU A 87 31.27 19.54 -7.22
CA GLU A 87 31.77 20.58 -6.32
C GLU A 87 31.88 21.97 -7.00
N ALA A 88 32.01 22.01 -8.33
CA ALA A 88 32.19 23.26 -9.06
C ALA A 88 30.89 24.11 -9.09
N ASP A 89 29.73 23.49 -9.08
CA ASP A 89 28.43 24.18 -9.10
C ASP A 89 27.53 23.85 -7.89
N GLY A 90 28.02 23.00 -6.97
CA GLY A 90 27.33 22.66 -5.75
C GLY A 90 26.05 21.81 -5.96
N LYS A 91 25.95 21.06 -7.07
CA LYS A 91 24.74 20.30 -7.45
C LYS A 91 24.95 18.81 -7.53
N TRP A 92 23.87 18.07 -7.32
CA TRP A 92 23.82 16.64 -7.60
C TRP A 92 23.33 16.39 -9.03
N TYR A 93 23.90 15.37 -9.68
CA TYR A 93 23.52 14.93 -11.02
C TYR A 93 23.19 13.45 -11.04
N LEU A 94 21.98 13.12 -11.56
CA LEU A 94 21.48 11.77 -11.64
C LEU A 94 21.74 11.17 -13.04
N ASN A 95 22.20 9.91 -13.08
CA ASN A 95 22.47 9.17 -14.30
C ASN A 95 22.03 7.72 -14.16
N GLY A 96 21.21 7.23 -15.09
CA GLY A 96 20.73 5.85 -15.12
C GLY A 96 19.31 5.71 -15.66
N VAL A 97 18.67 4.59 -15.33
CA VAL A 97 17.33 4.23 -15.83
C VAL A 97 16.43 3.86 -14.67
N LYS A 98 15.22 4.39 -14.67
CA LYS A 98 14.11 3.95 -13.83
C LYS A 98 13.04 3.31 -14.67
N ARG A 99 12.35 2.29 -14.14
CA ARG A 99 11.35 1.54 -14.89
C ARG A 99 10.09 1.30 -14.04
N PHE A 100 8.97 1.14 -14.76
CA PHE A 100 7.64 0.96 -14.15
C PHE A 100 7.20 2.14 -13.26
N ILE A 101 7.62 3.36 -13.60
CA ILE A 101 7.33 4.55 -12.81
C ILE A 101 5.93 5.04 -13.13
N THR A 102 5.05 4.93 -12.13
CA THR A 102 3.69 5.47 -12.21
C THR A 102 3.74 6.98 -12.29
N ASN A 103 2.99 7.54 -13.25
CA ASN A 103 2.99 8.97 -13.53
C ASN A 103 4.39 9.53 -13.81
N GLY A 104 5.24 8.77 -14.51
CA GLY A 104 6.65 9.11 -14.73
C GLY A 104 6.90 10.36 -15.56
N ASP A 105 5.87 11.03 -16.08
CA ASP A 105 5.91 12.36 -16.69
C ASP A 105 5.55 13.50 -15.71
N ALA A 106 5.44 13.20 -14.42
CA ALA A 106 5.11 14.16 -13.37
C ALA A 106 6.05 15.38 -13.35
N HIS A 107 5.55 16.47 -12.77
CA HIS A 107 6.30 17.74 -12.62
C HIS A 107 7.43 17.61 -11.61
N VAL A 108 7.20 16.85 -10.52
CA VAL A 108 8.16 16.65 -9.43
C VAL A 108 8.31 15.15 -9.17
N SER A 109 9.55 14.67 -9.11
CA SER A 109 9.83 13.25 -8.78
C SER A 109 10.69 13.15 -7.53
N LEU A 110 10.34 12.18 -6.65
CA LEU A 110 11.21 11.68 -5.61
C LEU A 110 12.02 10.51 -6.16
N VAL A 111 13.33 10.65 -6.25
CA VAL A 111 14.22 9.70 -6.93
C VAL A 111 15.14 9.02 -5.92
N LEU A 112 15.10 7.69 -5.84
CA LEU A 112 16.07 6.92 -5.08
C LEU A 112 17.32 6.67 -5.93
N ALA A 113 18.50 7.11 -5.47
CA ALA A 113 19.74 6.99 -6.20
C ALA A 113 20.93 6.63 -5.30
N ARG A 114 21.94 5.98 -5.88
CA ARG A 114 23.17 5.62 -5.19
C ARG A 114 24.12 6.82 -5.17
N SER A 115 24.24 7.42 -4.00
CA SER A 115 25.13 8.57 -3.71
C SER A 115 26.51 8.14 -3.21
N GLU A 116 26.65 6.89 -2.72
CA GLU A 116 27.91 6.36 -2.21
C GLU A 116 28.51 5.34 -3.18
N GLN A 117 29.59 5.73 -3.83
CA GLN A 117 30.27 4.85 -4.78
C GLN A 117 30.88 3.63 -4.04
N GLY A 118 30.82 2.46 -4.70
CA GLY A 118 31.38 1.22 -4.16
C GLY A 118 30.53 0.53 -3.09
N THR A 119 29.35 1.05 -2.76
CA THR A 119 28.39 0.38 -1.87
C THR A 119 27.41 -0.49 -2.65
N THR A 120 26.93 -1.57 -2.02
CA THR A 120 25.96 -2.51 -2.61
C THR A 120 24.69 -2.66 -1.79
N ASP A 121 24.62 -2.00 -0.61
CA ASP A 121 23.49 -2.07 0.31
C ASP A 121 22.67 -0.77 0.35
N GLY A 122 21.61 -0.75 1.15
CA GLY A 122 20.71 0.39 1.30
C GLY A 122 21.34 1.63 1.90
N ARG A 123 22.49 1.50 2.60
CA ARG A 123 23.23 2.63 3.19
C ARG A 123 23.96 3.49 2.15
N GLY A 124 24.07 2.97 0.92
CA GLY A 124 24.62 3.74 -0.20
C GLY A 124 23.58 4.60 -0.93
N LEU A 125 22.32 4.56 -0.52
CA LEU A 125 21.20 5.19 -1.22
C LEU A 125 20.69 6.44 -0.52
N SER A 126 20.50 7.49 -1.31
CA SER A 126 19.92 8.78 -0.89
C SER A 126 18.67 9.11 -1.71
N MET A 127 17.82 9.98 -1.17
CA MET A 127 16.62 10.47 -1.84
C MET A 127 16.88 11.83 -2.45
N PHE A 128 16.37 12.05 -3.64
CA PHE A 128 16.52 13.31 -4.38
C PHE A 128 15.18 13.81 -4.89
N ILE A 129 15.00 15.13 -4.98
CA ILE A 129 13.93 15.76 -5.75
C ILE A 129 14.49 16.07 -7.15
N TYR A 130 13.78 15.65 -8.17
CA TYR A 130 13.99 16.06 -9.55
C TYR A 130 12.81 16.91 -10.02
N ASP A 131 13.11 18.11 -10.52
CA ASP A 131 12.13 19.01 -11.16
C ASP A 131 12.16 18.79 -12.68
N ARG A 132 11.02 18.46 -13.26
CA ARG A 132 10.86 18.22 -14.71
C ARG A 132 11.23 19.45 -15.56
N ASN A 133 11.17 20.67 -14.98
CA ASN A 133 11.57 21.88 -15.67
C ASN A 133 13.03 21.87 -16.14
N HIS A 134 13.89 21.04 -15.54
CA HIS A 134 15.28 20.84 -15.99
C HIS A 134 15.39 20.10 -17.34
N LYS A 135 14.33 19.40 -17.80
CA LYS A 135 14.27 18.70 -19.10
C LYS A 135 15.41 17.71 -19.34
N ALA A 136 16.00 17.18 -18.28
CA ALA A 136 17.16 16.27 -18.34
C ALA A 136 16.78 14.78 -18.20
N VAL A 137 15.50 14.47 -18.07
CA VAL A 137 14.95 13.10 -18.03
C VAL A 137 14.08 12.87 -19.24
N THR A 138 14.39 11.78 -19.97
CA THR A 138 13.64 11.38 -21.16
C THR A 138 12.71 10.22 -20.81
N ILE A 139 11.44 10.32 -21.19
CA ILE A 139 10.51 9.21 -21.18
C ILE A 139 10.83 8.35 -22.40
N ARG A 140 11.46 7.16 -22.18
CA ARG A 140 11.82 6.26 -23.27
C ARG A 140 10.59 5.58 -23.85
N ARG A 141 9.63 5.25 -22.98
CA ARG A 141 8.32 4.71 -23.36
C ARG A 141 7.31 4.79 -22.23
N VAL A 142 6.03 4.78 -22.60
CA VAL A 142 4.91 4.49 -21.69
C VAL A 142 4.56 3.00 -21.87
N GLU A 143 4.46 2.27 -20.76
CA GLU A 143 4.24 0.83 -20.79
C GLU A 143 2.81 0.46 -21.23
N ASN A 144 2.69 -0.53 -22.11
CA ASN A 144 1.40 -1.10 -22.46
C ASN A 144 0.99 -2.14 -21.40
N LYS A 145 0.13 -1.74 -20.47
CA LYS A 145 -0.22 -2.53 -19.30
C LYS A 145 -1.46 -3.40 -19.51
N MET A 146 -1.56 -4.45 -18.71
CA MET A 146 -2.77 -5.29 -18.61
C MET A 146 -3.99 -4.49 -18.13
N GLY A 147 -3.84 -3.75 -17.02
CA GLY A 147 -4.88 -2.94 -16.37
C GLY A 147 -4.35 -1.58 -15.93
N ILE A 148 -5.15 -0.87 -15.11
CA ILE A 148 -4.86 0.48 -14.58
C ILE A 148 -4.34 1.44 -15.66
N LYS A 149 -4.98 1.41 -16.85
CA LYS A 149 -4.51 2.15 -18.02
C LYS A 149 -4.75 3.66 -17.92
N GLY A 150 -5.53 4.11 -16.96
CA GLY A 150 -5.80 5.53 -16.70
C GLY A 150 -4.60 6.30 -16.13
N SER A 151 -3.52 5.62 -15.70
CA SER A 151 -2.27 6.27 -15.28
C SER A 151 -1.12 5.87 -16.20
N PRO A 152 -0.24 6.80 -16.66
CA PRO A 152 0.93 6.46 -17.42
C PRO A 152 1.96 5.78 -16.51
N THR A 153 2.52 4.67 -16.97
CA THR A 153 3.65 4.00 -16.31
C THR A 153 4.83 4.04 -17.25
N CYS A 154 5.92 4.68 -16.83
CA CYS A 154 7.00 5.09 -17.72
C CYS A 154 8.31 4.35 -17.45
N GLU A 155 9.13 4.26 -18.50
CA GLU A 155 10.55 4.00 -18.40
C GLU A 155 11.30 5.33 -18.61
N LEU A 156 12.12 5.73 -17.61
CA LEU A 156 12.78 7.02 -17.55
C LEU A 156 14.28 6.87 -17.71
N VAL A 157 14.90 7.75 -18.51
CA VAL A 157 16.35 7.82 -18.69
C VAL A 157 16.86 9.15 -18.18
N PHE A 158 17.68 9.09 -17.15
CA PHE A 158 18.35 10.22 -16.53
C PHE A 158 19.73 10.43 -17.19
N LYS A 159 20.00 11.64 -17.67
CA LYS A 159 21.29 12.02 -18.28
C LYS A 159 21.73 13.34 -17.68
N ASN A 160 22.69 13.29 -16.76
CA ASN A 160 23.17 14.46 -16.02
C ASN A 160 21.99 15.31 -15.52
N ALA A 161 20.99 14.66 -14.96
CA ALA A 161 19.78 15.32 -14.47
C ALA A 161 20.08 16.01 -13.14
N PRO A 162 20.05 17.35 -13.08
CA PRO A 162 20.29 18.07 -11.83
C PRO A 162 19.16 17.76 -10.85
N ALA A 163 19.53 17.49 -9.59
CA ALA A 163 18.58 17.12 -8.55
C ALA A 163 19.04 17.67 -7.19
N GLU A 164 18.10 17.75 -6.26
CA GLU A 164 18.32 18.25 -4.91
C GLU A 164 18.26 17.10 -3.91
N LEU A 165 19.22 17.00 -3.01
CA LEU A 165 19.23 16.01 -1.95
C LEU A 165 18.10 16.33 -0.95
N VAL A 166 17.32 15.32 -0.58
CA VAL A 166 16.31 15.42 0.48
C VAL A 166 16.92 14.94 1.80
N GLY A 167 16.88 15.79 2.80
CA GLY A 167 17.36 15.46 4.14
C GLY A 167 18.82 14.99 4.16
N GLU A 168 19.10 13.89 4.86
CA GLU A 168 20.45 13.37 5.07
C GLU A 168 20.85 12.34 4.01
N ARG A 169 22.12 12.40 3.57
CA ARG A 169 22.70 11.35 2.71
C ARG A 169 22.61 9.98 3.39
N LYS A 170 22.50 8.92 2.60
CA LYS A 170 22.46 7.51 3.04
C LYS A 170 21.16 7.10 3.74
N MET A 171 20.24 8.04 3.96
CA MET A 171 18.93 7.77 4.59
C MET A 171 17.81 7.48 3.58
N GLY A 172 18.10 7.52 2.28
CA GLY A 172 17.11 7.41 1.21
C GLY A 172 16.24 6.16 1.33
N LEU A 173 16.83 4.97 1.40
CA LEU A 173 16.07 3.73 1.51
C LEU A 173 15.63 3.45 2.94
N ILE A 174 16.54 3.52 3.89
CA ILE A 174 16.32 3.01 5.26
C ILE A 174 15.34 3.86 6.07
N ARG A 175 15.11 5.12 5.67
CA ARG A 175 14.20 6.03 6.35
C ARG A 175 13.12 6.59 5.42
N TYR A 176 13.50 7.28 4.34
CA TYR A 176 12.56 8.06 3.54
C TYR A 176 11.68 7.18 2.66
N VAL A 177 12.27 6.21 1.95
CA VAL A 177 11.49 5.23 1.16
C VAL A 177 10.62 4.36 2.07
N MET A 178 11.10 3.96 3.24
CA MET A 178 10.28 3.14 4.16
C MET A 178 9.05 3.89 4.65
N ALA A 179 9.17 5.19 4.98
CA ALA A 179 8.03 6.03 5.36
C ALA A 179 7.05 6.19 4.18
N LEU A 180 7.55 6.55 2.99
CA LEU A 180 6.78 6.69 1.76
C LEU A 180 6.02 5.40 1.40
N MET A 181 6.70 4.25 1.48
CA MET A 181 6.12 2.94 1.16
C MET A 181 5.03 2.50 2.15
N ASN A 182 5.10 2.89 3.41
CA ASN A 182 4.05 2.57 4.37
C ASN A 182 2.76 3.33 4.04
N GLY A 183 2.85 4.61 3.65
CA GLY A 183 1.72 5.39 3.13
C GLY A 183 1.15 4.76 1.85
N ALA A 184 2.01 4.47 0.87
CA ALA A 184 1.62 3.85 -0.40
C ALA A 184 0.92 2.49 -0.19
N ARG A 185 1.41 1.63 0.72
CA ARG A 185 0.78 0.33 1.04
C ARG A 185 -0.62 0.49 1.62
N LEU A 186 -0.83 1.48 2.46
CA LEU A 186 -2.17 1.81 2.98
C LEU A 186 -3.09 2.25 1.84
N GLY A 187 -2.59 3.09 0.91
CA GLY A 187 -3.28 3.49 -0.31
C GLY A 187 -3.67 2.31 -1.20
N ILE A 188 -2.78 1.30 -1.36
CA ILE A 188 -3.11 0.07 -2.11
C ILE A 188 -4.15 -0.78 -1.38
N GLY A 189 -4.15 -0.78 -0.04
CA GLY A 189 -5.24 -1.35 0.75
C GLY A 189 -6.59 -0.72 0.38
N ALA A 190 -6.67 0.61 0.36
CA ALA A 190 -7.87 1.35 -0.05
C ALA A 190 -8.25 1.08 -1.51
N GLN A 191 -7.27 1.05 -2.43
CA GLN A 191 -7.49 0.72 -3.82
C GLN A 191 -8.09 -0.69 -3.98
N SER A 192 -7.55 -1.67 -3.26
CA SER A 192 -8.04 -3.05 -3.29
C SER A 192 -9.49 -3.15 -2.79
N VAL A 193 -9.84 -2.42 -1.73
CA VAL A 193 -11.21 -2.36 -1.21
C VAL A 193 -12.16 -1.70 -2.21
N GLY A 194 -11.77 -0.57 -2.82
CA GLY A 194 -12.59 0.12 -3.82
C GLY A 194 -12.83 -0.72 -5.08
N ILE A 195 -11.81 -1.40 -5.61
CA ILE A 195 -11.95 -2.33 -6.75
C ILE A 195 -12.87 -3.50 -6.37
N SER A 196 -12.73 -4.04 -5.15
CA SER A 196 -13.59 -5.12 -4.64
C SER A 196 -15.06 -4.69 -4.56
N GLU A 197 -15.31 -3.47 -4.07
CA GLU A 197 -16.65 -2.90 -4.02
C GLU A 197 -17.25 -2.75 -5.44
N ALA A 198 -16.47 -2.24 -6.41
CA ALA A 198 -16.91 -2.15 -7.80
C ALA A 198 -17.26 -3.52 -8.36
N ALA A 199 -16.38 -4.52 -8.20
CA ALA A 199 -16.60 -5.87 -8.69
C ALA A 199 -17.83 -6.53 -8.05
N TYR A 200 -18.01 -6.36 -6.74
CA TYR A 200 -19.17 -6.90 -6.02
C TYR A 200 -20.49 -6.29 -6.52
N ARG A 201 -20.53 -4.95 -6.70
CA ARG A 201 -21.74 -4.26 -7.18
C ARG A 201 -22.14 -4.71 -8.59
N GLU A 202 -21.18 -4.83 -9.50
CA GLU A 202 -21.42 -5.34 -10.84
C GLU A 202 -22.03 -6.76 -10.80
N ALA A 203 -21.41 -7.66 -10.02
CA ALA A 203 -21.91 -9.02 -9.87
C ALA A 203 -23.33 -9.07 -9.26
N PHE A 204 -23.58 -8.27 -8.24
CA PHE A 204 -24.87 -8.24 -7.54
C PHE A 204 -26.00 -7.76 -8.44
N VAL A 205 -25.77 -6.68 -9.19
CA VAL A 205 -26.77 -6.15 -10.14
C VAL A 205 -27.03 -7.15 -11.25
N TYR A 206 -25.97 -7.66 -11.87
CA TYR A 206 -26.07 -8.65 -12.95
C TYR A 206 -26.81 -9.91 -12.50
N ALA A 207 -26.51 -10.43 -11.32
CA ALA A 207 -27.14 -11.66 -10.79
C ALA A 207 -28.67 -11.50 -10.52
N ARG A 208 -29.11 -10.28 -10.22
CA ARG A 208 -30.55 -9.98 -10.02
C ARG A 208 -31.30 -9.85 -11.34
N GLU A 209 -30.66 -9.37 -12.38
CA GLU A 209 -31.29 -9.10 -13.68
C GLU A 209 -31.22 -10.30 -14.62
N ARG A 210 -30.11 -11.02 -14.62
CA ARG A 210 -29.89 -12.17 -15.50
C ARG A 210 -30.75 -13.34 -15.10
N LYS A 211 -31.57 -13.85 -16.05
CA LYS A 211 -32.42 -15.03 -15.85
C LYS A 211 -31.90 -16.23 -16.61
N GLN A 212 -31.86 -17.38 -15.96
CA GLN A 212 -31.61 -18.69 -16.55
C GLN A 212 -32.53 -19.74 -15.87
N PHE A 213 -32.95 -20.75 -16.61
CA PHE A 213 -33.84 -21.80 -16.10
C PHE A 213 -35.12 -21.22 -15.43
N GLY A 214 -35.63 -20.12 -15.98
CA GLY A 214 -36.91 -19.52 -15.55
C GLY A 214 -36.84 -18.56 -14.35
N LYS A 215 -35.66 -18.35 -13.73
CA LYS A 215 -35.50 -17.45 -12.56
C LYS A 215 -34.23 -16.61 -12.63
N ALA A 216 -34.12 -15.61 -11.77
CA ALA A 216 -32.89 -14.80 -11.65
C ALA A 216 -31.75 -15.69 -11.13
N ILE A 217 -30.52 -15.46 -11.65
CA ILE A 217 -29.41 -16.33 -11.27
C ILE A 217 -29.01 -16.16 -9.80
N ILE A 218 -29.31 -15.04 -9.16
CA ILE A 218 -29.10 -14.82 -7.72
C ILE A 218 -29.89 -15.83 -6.86
N GLU A 219 -30.94 -16.42 -7.38
CA GLU A 219 -31.76 -17.43 -6.67
C GLU A 219 -31.14 -18.83 -6.64
N PHE A 220 -30.01 -19.04 -7.34
CA PHE A 220 -29.27 -20.29 -7.31
C PHE A 220 -28.29 -20.33 -6.13
N PRO A 221 -28.29 -21.41 -5.31
CA PRO A 221 -27.40 -21.54 -4.15
C PRO A 221 -25.93 -21.23 -4.47
N ALA A 222 -25.40 -21.80 -5.55
CA ALA A 222 -24.01 -21.56 -5.96
C ALA A 222 -23.70 -20.09 -6.24
N VAL A 223 -24.66 -19.30 -6.73
CA VAL A 223 -24.46 -17.88 -7.03
C VAL A 223 -24.58 -17.02 -5.78
N TYR A 224 -25.61 -17.25 -4.94
CA TYR A 224 -25.72 -16.44 -3.72
C TYR A 224 -24.63 -16.78 -2.70
N GLU A 225 -24.10 -18.00 -2.66
CA GLU A 225 -22.93 -18.36 -1.87
C GLU A 225 -21.70 -17.54 -2.30
N MET A 226 -21.42 -17.47 -3.62
CA MET A 226 -20.33 -16.64 -4.14
C MET A 226 -20.50 -15.17 -3.73
N LEU A 227 -21.70 -14.60 -3.90
CA LEU A 227 -21.98 -13.22 -3.51
C LEU A 227 -21.82 -12.99 -2.00
N ALA A 228 -22.24 -13.93 -1.16
CA ALA A 228 -22.07 -13.84 0.29
C ALA A 228 -20.60 -13.87 0.69
N LEU A 229 -19.79 -14.74 0.09
CA LEU A 229 -18.35 -14.82 0.33
C LEU A 229 -17.61 -13.55 -0.18
N MET A 230 -17.99 -13.03 -1.35
CA MET A 230 -17.46 -11.77 -1.85
C MET A 230 -17.75 -10.62 -0.87
N LYS A 231 -18.99 -10.55 -0.37
CA LYS A 231 -19.38 -9.51 0.59
C LYS A 231 -18.63 -9.62 1.92
N ALA A 232 -18.49 -10.83 2.46
CA ALA A 232 -17.74 -11.06 3.69
C ALA A 232 -16.27 -10.65 3.55
N LYS A 233 -15.59 -11.04 2.46
CA LYS A 233 -14.22 -10.65 2.17
C LYS A 233 -14.07 -9.13 2.02
N LEU A 234 -15.01 -8.48 1.34
CA LEU A 234 -15.03 -7.03 1.15
C LEU A 234 -15.18 -6.29 2.48
N ASP A 235 -16.14 -6.69 3.33
CA ASP A 235 -16.39 -6.05 4.62
C ASP A 235 -15.22 -6.25 5.57
N ALA A 236 -14.66 -7.45 5.65
CA ALA A 236 -13.47 -7.75 6.43
C ALA A 236 -12.27 -6.91 5.99
N SER A 237 -12.03 -6.80 4.67
CA SER A 237 -10.95 -5.96 4.13
C SER A 237 -11.15 -4.48 4.46
N ARG A 238 -12.38 -3.98 4.39
CA ARG A 238 -12.72 -2.59 4.70
C ARG A 238 -12.55 -2.29 6.19
N THR A 239 -12.95 -3.20 7.06
CA THR A 239 -12.74 -3.08 8.51
C THR A 239 -11.26 -3.02 8.85
N LEU A 240 -10.45 -3.93 8.28
CA LEU A 240 -9.00 -3.94 8.45
C LEU A 240 -8.36 -2.64 7.92
N LEU A 241 -8.84 -2.10 6.80
CA LEU A 241 -8.38 -0.86 6.20
C LEU A 241 -8.56 0.32 7.16
N TYR A 242 -9.76 0.52 7.68
CA TYR A 242 -10.04 1.65 8.55
C TYR A 242 -9.40 1.53 9.93
N GLU A 243 -9.29 0.32 10.47
CA GLU A 243 -8.57 0.10 11.72
C GLU A 243 -7.06 0.37 11.55
N THR A 244 -6.47 -0.06 10.44
CA THR A 244 -5.06 0.25 10.12
C THR A 244 -4.86 1.76 9.96
N ALA A 245 -5.74 2.44 9.22
CA ALA A 245 -5.70 3.89 9.05
C ALA A 245 -5.80 4.63 10.40
N ARG A 246 -6.65 4.16 11.30
CA ARG A 246 -6.79 4.71 12.65
C ARG A 246 -5.50 4.58 13.46
N TYR A 247 -4.79 3.44 13.38
CA TYR A 247 -3.50 3.30 14.06
C TYR A 247 -2.48 4.32 13.54
N VAL A 248 -2.46 4.54 12.22
CA VAL A 248 -1.58 5.55 11.60
C VAL A 248 -1.94 6.96 12.09
N ASP A 249 -3.22 7.32 12.11
CA ASP A 249 -3.67 8.64 12.57
C ASP A 249 -3.28 8.89 14.03
N VAL A 250 -3.46 7.90 14.90
CA VAL A 250 -3.15 8.06 16.32
C VAL A 250 -1.67 8.31 16.55
N TYR A 251 -0.77 7.47 15.98
CA TYR A 251 0.66 7.69 16.21
C TYR A 251 1.16 8.97 15.56
N LYS A 252 0.67 9.33 14.36
CA LYS A 252 1.05 10.60 13.70
C LYS A 252 0.54 11.82 14.46
N SER A 253 -0.62 11.74 15.08
CA SER A 253 -1.13 12.80 15.95
C SER A 253 -0.21 13.04 17.17
N TYR A 254 0.29 11.97 17.79
CA TYR A 254 1.28 12.08 18.87
C TYR A 254 2.64 12.60 18.35
N MET A 255 3.07 12.20 17.17
CA MET A 255 4.28 12.76 16.54
C MET A 255 4.16 14.28 16.37
N HIS A 256 3.06 14.73 15.76
CA HIS A 256 2.81 16.17 15.59
C HIS A 256 2.69 16.92 16.92
N LEU A 257 2.06 16.31 17.93
CA LEU A 257 2.00 16.90 19.28
C LEU A 257 3.40 17.01 19.91
N SER A 258 4.31 16.08 19.64
CA SER A 258 5.69 16.10 20.13
C SER A 258 6.53 17.25 19.57
N GLU A 259 6.17 17.79 18.40
CA GLU A 259 6.79 18.98 17.82
C GLU A 259 6.37 20.27 18.56
N GLN A 260 5.20 20.26 19.18
CA GLN A 260 4.63 21.42 19.86
C GLN A 260 4.96 21.46 21.37
N ARG A 261 5.10 20.28 21.99
CA ARG A 261 5.42 20.12 23.41
C ARG A 261 6.03 18.77 23.74
N THR A 262 6.67 18.66 24.87
CA THR A 262 7.13 17.38 25.41
C THR A 262 5.92 16.50 25.73
N LEU A 263 5.91 15.26 25.21
CA LEU A 263 4.89 14.27 25.55
C LEU A 263 5.06 13.73 26.97
N THR A 264 3.97 13.39 27.63
CA THR A 264 3.98 12.63 28.89
C THR A 264 4.53 11.21 28.66
N LYS A 265 4.81 10.48 29.74
CA LYS A 265 5.25 9.07 29.61
C LYS A 265 4.18 8.22 28.94
N GLU A 266 2.93 8.37 29.34
CA GLU A 266 1.77 7.64 28.82
C GLU A 266 1.57 7.91 27.32
N GLU A 267 1.59 9.19 26.90
CA GLU A 267 1.50 9.58 25.49
C GLU A 267 2.63 9.00 24.63
N ARG A 268 3.86 8.92 25.16
CA ARG A 268 4.99 8.29 24.46
C ARG A 268 4.81 6.78 24.33
N ASP A 269 4.28 6.11 25.35
CA ASP A 269 4.05 4.68 25.34
C ASP A 269 2.90 4.33 24.38
N ASP A 270 1.84 5.14 24.37
CA ASP A 270 0.75 5.05 23.38
C ASP A 270 1.25 5.25 21.95
N MET A 271 2.00 6.31 21.69
CA MET A 271 2.58 6.57 20.37
C MET A 271 3.36 5.36 19.85
N LYS A 272 4.23 4.78 20.67
CA LYS A 272 5.02 3.59 20.32
C LYS A 272 4.13 2.37 20.08
N THR A 273 3.07 2.21 20.83
CA THR A 273 2.13 1.09 20.69
C THR A 273 1.39 1.18 19.37
N TYR A 274 0.81 2.35 19.06
CA TYR A 274 0.08 2.57 17.82
C TYR A 274 1.00 2.53 16.58
N GLN A 275 2.24 3.02 16.71
CA GLN A 275 3.23 2.89 15.64
C GLN A 275 3.54 1.41 15.33
N ARG A 276 3.77 0.57 16.37
CA ARG A 276 3.99 -0.86 16.16
C ARG A 276 2.78 -1.56 15.54
N LEU A 277 1.57 -1.20 15.98
CA LEU A 277 0.34 -1.73 15.38
C LEU A 277 0.25 -1.34 13.90
N ALA A 278 0.51 -0.09 13.55
CA ALA A 278 0.54 0.37 12.16
C ALA A 278 1.58 -0.42 11.34
N ASP A 279 2.79 -0.63 11.87
CA ASP A 279 3.87 -1.37 11.20
C ASP A 279 3.50 -2.84 10.90
N TYR A 280 2.71 -3.49 11.75
CA TYR A 280 2.28 -4.87 11.52
C TYR A 280 0.98 -4.98 10.71
N PHE A 281 0.03 -4.07 10.93
CA PHE A 281 -1.26 -4.12 10.25
C PHE A 281 -1.19 -3.63 8.81
N THR A 282 -0.31 -2.70 8.48
CA THR A 282 -0.14 -2.22 7.09
C THR A 282 0.24 -3.34 6.11
N PRO A 283 1.23 -4.20 6.38
CA PRO A 283 1.51 -5.33 5.50
C PRO A 283 0.41 -6.40 5.52
N LEU A 284 -0.26 -6.65 6.66
CA LEU A 284 -1.44 -7.53 6.69
C LEU A 284 -2.54 -7.01 5.78
N LEU A 285 -2.88 -5.74 5.91
CA LEU A 285 -3.89 -5.08 5.08
C LEU A 285 -3.56 -5.20 3.60
N LYS A 286 -2.36 -4.73 3.20
CA LYS A 286 -1.96 -4.74 1.79
C LYS A 286 -1.94 -6.16 1.23
N GLY A 287 -1.42 -7.13 1.97
CA GLY A 287 -1.41 -8.54 1.58
C GLY A 287 -2.81 -9.10 1.41
N MET A 288 -3.63 -9.06 2.44
CA MET A 288 -4.95 -9.70 2.45
C MET A 288 -5.97 -9.00 1.55
N ALA A 289 -6.07 -7.66 1.63
CA ALA A 289 -7.02 -6.93 0.80
C ALA A 289 -6.73 -7.09 -0.70
N SER A 290 -5.45 -7.13 -1.11
CA SER A 290 -5.09 -7.33 -2.51
C SER A 290 -5.38 -8.76 -3.00
N GLU A 291 -5.16 -9.79 -2.19
CA GLU A 291 -5.52 -11.17 -2.53
C GLU A 291 -7.05 -11.32 -2.62
N TYR A 292 -7.80 -10.78 -1.66
CA TYR A 292 -9.26 -10.80 -1.71
C TYR A 292 -9.83 -10.00 -2.86
N CYS A 293 -9.22 -8.87 -3.21
CA CYS A 293 -9.59 -8.09 -4.39
C CYS A 293 -9.53 -8.93 -5.68
N ASN A 294 -8.45 -9.69 -5.87
CA ASN A 294 -8.31 -10.58 -7.02
C ASN A 294 -9.35 -11.70 -7.01
N GLN A 295 -9.65 -12.31 -5.85
CA GLN A 295 -10.67 -13.34 -5.72
C GLN A 295 -12.07 -12.78 -6.01
N ILE A 296 -12.41 -11.63 -5.44
CA ILE A 296 -13.71 -10.97 -5.64
C ILE A 296 -13.90 -10.60 -7.12
N ALA A 297 -12.87 -10.04 -7.78
CA ALA A 297 -12.93 -9.72 -9.19
C ALA A 297 -13.08 -10.97 -10.07
N TYR A 298 -12.40 -12.06 -9.72
CA TYR A 298 -12.53 -13.36 -10.37
C TYR A 298 -13.97 -13.90 -10.23
N ASP A 299 -14.51 -13.94 -9.01
CA ASP A 299 -15.86 -14.43 -8.74
C ASP A 299 -16.93 -13.57 -9.43
N SER A 300 -16.74 -12.25 -9.46
CA SER A 300 -17.62 -11.33 -10.18
C SER A 300 -17.66 -11.64 -11.68
N LEU A 301 -16.49 -11.82 -12.31
CA LEU A 301 -16.41 -12.19 -13.72
C LEU A 301 -17.06 -13.56 -13.99
N GLN A 302 -16.86 -14.52 -13.08
CA GLN A 302 -17.48 -15.85 -13.15
C GLN A 302 -19.01 -15.77 -13.10
N ILE A 303 -19.59 -14.92 -12.24
CA ILE A 303 -21.05 -14.69 -12.14
C ILE A 303 -21.60 -14.12 -13.44
N HIS A 304 -20.86 -13.23 -14.12
CA HIS A 304 -21.25 -12.70 -15.43
C HIS A 304 -21.17 -13.74 -16.56
N GLY A 305 -20.42 -14.84 -16.37
CA GLY A 305 -20.21 -15.84 -17.41
C GLY A 305 -19.60 -15.26 -18.68
N GLY A 306 -20.06 -15.70 -19.84
CA GLY A 306 -19.56 -15.21 -21.13
C GLY A 306 -19.69 -13.69 -21.34
N SER A 307 -20.73 -13.06 -20.77
CA SER A 307 -20.89 -11.61 -20.81
C SER A 307 -19.75 -10.88 -20.11
N GLY A 308 -19.24 -11.38 -18.98
CA GLY A 308 -18.13 -10.77 -18.24
C GLY A 308 -16.80 -10.81 -18.98
N PHE A 309 -16.66 -11.69 -19.95
CA PHE A 309 -15.45 -11.77 -20.78
C PHE A 309 -15.44 -10.76 -21.94
N MET A 310 -16.59 -10.12 -22.20
CA MET A 310 -16.75 -9.12 -23.25
C MET A 310 -16.51 -7.70 -22.69
N LYS A 311 -15.98 -6.82 -23.52
CA LYS A 311 -15.69 -5.41 -23.15
C LYS A 311 -16.93 -4.55 -22.97
N ASP A 312 -18.10 -5.09 -23.26
CA ASP A 312 -19.39 -4.43 -23.05
C ASP A 312 -19.76 -4.28 -21.56
N TYR A 313 -19.12 -5.06 -20.70
CA TYR A 313 -19.32 -5.06 -19.26
C TYR A 313 -18.08 -4.57 -18.51
N PRO A 314 -18.23 -3.72 -17.48
CA PRO A 314 -17.11 -3.15 -16.74
C PRO A 314 -16.22 -4.17 -16.05
N ILE A 315 -16.74 -5.37 -15.74
CA ILE A 315 -16.03 -6.38 -14.95
C ILE A 315 -14.75 -6.89 -15.62
N GLU A 316 -14.68 -6.95 -16.95
CA GLU A 316 -13.47 -7.37 -17.64
C GLU A 316 -12.30 -6.41 -17.34
N ARG A 317 -12.57 -5.09 -17.30
CA ARG A 317 -11.60 -4.07 -16.93
C ARG A 317 -11.25 -4.16 -15.43
N ILE A 318 -12.25 -4.25 -14.57
CA ILE A 318 -12.07 -4.37 -13.12
C ILE A 318 -11.19 -5.57 -12.77
N TYR A 319 -11.41 -6.70 -13.43
CA TYR A 319 -10.59 -7.90 -13.23
C TYR A 319 -9.12 -7.69 -13.64
N ARG A 320 -8.88 -7.02 -14.77
CA ARG A 320 -7.53 -6.68 -15.22
C ARG A 320 -6.85 -5.67 -14.29
N ASP A 321 -7.61 -4.70 -13.79
CA ASP A 321 -7.11 -3.67 -12.87
C ASP A 321 -6.77 -4.27 -11.50
N ALA A 322 -7.55 -5.23 -11.00
CA ALA A 322 -7.31 -5.90 -9.74
C ALA A 322 -5.95 -6.63 -9.70
N ARG A 323 -5.49 -7.17 -10.85
CA ARG A 323 -4.33 -8.07 -10.86
C ARG A 323 -3.04 -7.45 -10.33
N ILE A 324 -2.83 -6.15 -10.54
CA ILE A 324 -1.60 -5.47 -10.13
C ILE A 324 -1.47 -5.34 -8.60
N THR A 325 -2.59 -5.32 -7.88
CA THR A 325 -2.61 -5.01 -6.45
C THR A 325 -1.77 -5.95 -5.58
N THR A 326 -1.58 -7.21 -6.00
CA THR A 326 -0.71 -8.18 -5.32
C THR A 326 0.76 -8.08 -5.72
N ILE A 327 1.10 -7.22 -6.68
CA ILE A 327 2.44 -7.15 -7.29
C ILE A 327 3.19 -5.89 -6.85
N TYR A 328 2.65 -4.69 -7.14
CA TYR A 328 3.35 -3.43 -6.90
C TYR A 328 3.27 -2.99 -5.43
N GLU A 329 4.07 -1.98 -5.07
CA GLU A 329 4.23 -1.50 -3.67
C GLU A 329 4.62 -2.63 -2.71
N GLY A 330 5.42 -3.57 -3.22
CA GLY A 330 5.80 -4.82 -2.56
C GLY A 330 4.81 -5.95 -2.82
N THR A 331 5.31 -7.06 -3.34
CA THR A 331 4.50 -8.27 -3.61
C THR A 331 3.87 -8.82 -2.34
N THR A 332 2.86 -9.69 -2.47
CA THR A 332 2.28 -10.41 -1.31
C THR A 332 3.36 -11.08 -0.46
N GLN A 333 4.40 -11.66 -1.09
CA GLN A 333 5.51 -12.28 -0.36
C GLN A 333 6.29 -11.28 0.49
N LEU A 334 6.54 -10.05 -0.01
CA LEU A 334 7.18 -9.01 0.77
C LEU A 334 6.30 -8.50 1.93
N GLN A 335 4.97 -8.52 1.77
CA GLN A 335 4.06 -8.24 2.88
C GLN A 335 4.15 -9.32 3.96
N VAL A 336 4.25 -10.58 3.57
CA VAL A 336 4.46 -11.71 4.50
C VAL A 336 5.77 -11.55 5.26
N VAL A 337 6.88 -11.25 4.56
CA VAL A 337 8.20 -10.98 5.19
C VAL A 337 8.14 -9.82 6.18
N ALA A 338 7.36 -8.78 5.89
CA ALA A 338 7.18 -7.66 6.81
C ALA A 338 6.29 -8.02 8.02
N ALA A 339 5.22 -8.80 7.81
CA ALA A 339 4.23 -9.14 8.83
C ALA A 339 4.69 -10.26 9.78
N ILE A 340 5.52 -11.22 9.31
CA ILE A 340 5.90 -12.41 10.10
C ILE A 340 6.54 -12.05 11.44
N ARG A 341 7.24 -10.93 11.52
CA ARG A 341 7.81 -10.44 12.77
C ARG A 341 6.75 -10.18 13.83
N GLY A 342 5.59 -9.65 13.44
CA GLY A 342 4.46 -9.42 14.35
C GLY A 342 3.81 -10.71 14.84
N VAL A 343 3.92 -11.79 14.05
CA VAL A 343 3.50 -13.15 14.42
C VAL A 343 4.47 -13.74 15.45
N THR A 344 5.76 -13.81 15.11
CA THR A 344 6.77 -14.52 15.88
C THR A 344 7.12 -13.85 17.21
N ASN A 345 6.97 -12.53 17.33
CA ASN A 345 7.19 -11.78 18.58
C ASN A 345 5.92 -11.68 19.45
N GLY A 346 4.80 -12.29 19.05
CA GLY A 346 3.54 -12.31 19.79
C GLY A 346 2.71 -11.02 19.72
N ALA A 347 3.13 -9.98 18.99
CA ALA A 347 2.41 -8.70 18.97
C ALA A 347 1.01 -8.84 18.36
N LEU A 348 0.86 -9.63 17.29
CA LEU A 348 -0.47 -9.90 16.70
C LEU A 348 -1.33 -10.76 17.60
N LEU A 349 -0.77 -11.78 18.26
CA LEU A 349 -1.49 -12.61 19.23
C LEU A 349 -2.03 -11.75 20.38
N ASN A 350 -1.22 -10.85 20.94
CA ASN A 350 -1.65 -9.94 22.00
C ASN A 350 -2.83 -9.08 21.54
N ARG A 351 -2.78 -8.55 20.31
CA ARG A 351 -3.88 -7.75 19.76
C ARG A 351 -5.14 -8.56 19.55
N ILE A 352 -5.03 -9.82 19.09
CA ILE A 352 -6.15 -10.76 18.98
C ILE A 352 -6.79 -10.99 20.36
N ARG A 353 -5.99 -11.23 21.40
CA ARG A 353 -6.48 -11.42 22.77
C ARG A 353 -7.18 -10.17 23.32
N GLU A 354 -6.73 -8.96 22.95
CA GLU A 354 -7.45 -7.73 23.28
C GLU A 354 -8.83 -7.69 22.62
N PHE A 355 -8.95 -8.04 21.32
CA PHE A 355 -10.24 -8.13 20.64
C PHE A 355 -11.18 -9.18 21.26
N GLU A 356 -10.66 -10.34 21.65
CA GLU A 356 -11.45 -11.38 22.34
C GLU A 356 -12.05 -10.90 23.67
N ASN A 357 -11.43 -9.94 24.33
CA ASN A 357 -11.88 -9.38 25.61
C ASN A 357 -12.78 -8.14 25.46
N MET A 358 -13.02 -7.64 24.25
CA MET A 358 -13.91 -6.49 24.05
C MET A 358 -15.37 -6.84 24.39
N PRO A 359 -16.15 -5.88 24.89
CA PRO A 359 -17.59 -6.06 25.04
C PRO A 359 -18.25 -6.47 23.72
N LEU A 360 -19.11 -7.47 23.76
CA LEU A 360 -19.78 -8.01 22.57
C LEU A 360 -21.26 -8.27 22.90
N GLN A 361 -22.11 -8.10 21.88
CA GLN A 361 -23.53 -8.42 22.03
C GLN A 361 -23.72 -9.91 22.25
N PRO A 362 -24.72 -10.32 23.09
CA PRO A 362 -24.92 -11.73 23.46
C PRO A 362 -25.07 -12.68 22.27
N GLU A 363 -25.68 -12.22 21.18
CA GLU A 363 -25.92 -12.99 19.97
C GLU A 363 -24.61 -13.42 19.28
N LEU A 364 -23.53 -12.67 19.51
CA LEU A 364 -22.22 -12.93 18.90
C LEU A 364 -21.29 -13.78 19.77
N HIS A 365 -21.69 -14.14 21.00
CA HIS A 365 -20.85 -14.94 21.91
C HIS A 365 -20.50 -16.32 21.34
N GLY A 366 -21.37 -16.90 20.49
CA GLY A 366 -21.09 -18.15 19.76
C GLY A 366 -19.89 -18.01 18.83
N TYR A 367 -19.86 -16.95 18.05
CA TYR A 367 -18.76 -16.65 17.12
C TYR A 367 -17.47 -16.35 17.84
N ARG A 368 -17.49 -15.59 18.95
CA ARG A 368 -16.31 -15.38 19.80
C ARG A 368 -15.68 -16.70 20.25
N ARG A 369 -16.46 -17.68 20.68
CA ARG A 369 -15.90 -18.98 21.08
C ARG A 369 -15.20 -19.70 19.93
N ILE A 370 -15.73 -19.57 18.71
CA ILE A 370 -15.10 -20.13 17.51
C ILE A 370 -13.74 -19.43 17.26
N LEU A 371 -13.72 -18.08 17.32
CA LEU A 371 -12.49 -17.30 17.14
C LEU A 371 -11.45 -17.63 18.21
N ILE A 372 -11.82 -17.76 19.48
CA ILE A 372 -10.92 -18.19 20.56
C ILE A 372 -10.30 -19.56 20.23
N GLY A 373 -11.09 -20.53 19.77
CA GLY A 373 -10.56 -21.82 19.33
C GLY A 373 -9.59 -21.71 18.16
N MET A 374 -9.87 -20.85 17.18
CA MET A 374 -8.94 -20.56 16.08
C MET A 374 -7.65 -19.90 16.58
N THR A 375 -7.73 -19.02 17.56
CA THR A 375 -6.55 -18.37 18.18
C THR A 375 -5.66 -19.38 18.91
N GLU A 376 -6.27 -20.35 19.61
CA GLU A 376 -5.51 -21.44 20.28
C GLU A 376 -4.77 -22.31 19.26
N GLU A 377 -5.38 -22.64 18.14
CA GLU A 377 -4.72 -23.39 17.06
C GLU A 377 -3.62 -22.54 16.38
N TYR A 378 -3.85 -21.25 16.17
CA TYR A 378 -2.83 -20.33 15.68
C TYR A 378 -1.62 -20.26 16.60
N GLU A 379 -1.83 -20.12 17.92
CA GLU A 379 -0.75 -20.10 18.92
C GLU A 379 0.09 -21.37 18.90
N LYS A 380 -0.56 -22.54 18.84
CA LYS A 380 0.11 -23.83 18.68
C LYS A 380 0.91 -23.91 17.37
N ALA A 381 0.34 -23.45 16.25
CA ALA A 381 1.01 -23.46 14.96
C ALA A 381 2.25 -22.56 14.96
N VAL A 382 2.15 -21.34 15.50
CA VAL A 382 3.30 -20.43 15.63
C VAL A 382 4.40 -21.08 16.47
N LYS A 383 4.04 -21.62 17.65
CA LYS A 383 4.99 -22.27 18.54
C LYS A 383 5.69 -23.45 17.85
N SER A 384 4.94 -24.31 17.17
CA SER A 384 5.48 -25.49 16.50
C SER A 384 6.50 -25.15 15.40
N VAL A 385 6.32 -24.01 14.72
CA VAL A 385 7.25 -23.57 13.68
C VAL A 385 8.47 -22.87 14.28
N VAL A 386 8.27 -22.00 15.29
CA VAL A 386 9.36 -21.23 15.91
C VAL A 386 10.31 -22.15 16.72
N ASP A 387 9.80 -23.16 17.42
CA ASP A 387 10.58 -24.09 18.24
C ASP A 387 11.57 -24.95 17.43
N ILE A 388 11.39 -25.05 16.11
CA ILE A 388 12.34 -25.76 15.23
C ILE A 388 13.66 -25.02 15.08
N HIS A 389 13.68 -23.68 15.31
CA HIS A 389 14.86 -22.81 15.18
C HIS A 389 15.54 -22.88 13.80
N ASP A 390 14.78 -23.10 12.73
CA ASP A 390 15.24 -23.12 11.35
C ASP A 390 14.58 -21.98 10.56
N ASN A 391 15.42 -21.09 10.02
CA ASN A 391 14.95 -19.91 9.30
C ASN A 391 14.26 -20.29 7.97
N GLU A 392 14.77 -21.28 7.23
CA GLU A 392 14.18 -21.73 5.97
C GLU A 392 12.80 -22.37 6.22
N TYR A 393 12.69 -23.15 7.31
CA TYR A 393 11.42 -23.73 7.73
C TYR A 393 10.41 -22.63 8.16
N LEU A 394 10.85 -21.62 8.89
CA LEU A 394 10.03 -20.47 9.23
C LEU A 394 9.58 -19.72 7.98
N ASP A 395 10.48 -19.43 7.04
CA ASP A 395 10.15 -18.72 5.79
C ASP A 395 9.13 -19.51 4.97
N PHE A 396 9.27 -20.84 4.87
CA PHE A 396 8.32 -21.71 4.18
C PHE A 396 6.90 -21.67 4.77
N HIS A 397 6.79 -21.54 6.10
CA HIS A 397 5.50 -21.49 6.80
C HIS A 397 4.97 -20.08 7.02
N SER A 398 5.77 -19.03 6.82
CA SER A 398 5.45 -17.64 7.15
C SER A 398 4.13 -17.18 6.54
N ARG A 399 3.86 -17.50 5.27
CA ARG A 399 2.60 -17.10 4.62
C ARG A 399 1.38 -17.68 5.36
N ARG A 400 1.41 -18.96 5.71
CA ARG A 400 0.30 -19.63 6.41
C ARG A 400 0.04 -19.02 7.78
N LEU A 401 1.11 -18.76 8.54
CA LEU A 401 1.00 -18.16 9.87
C LEU A 401 0.47 -16.73 9.82
N VAL A 402 0.91 -15.94 8.84
CA VAL A 402 0.41 -14.57 8.61
C VAL A 402 -1.06 -14.58 8.20
N GLU A 403 -1.46 -15.50 7.29
CA GLU A 403 -2.86 -15.65 6.88
C GLU A 403 -3.76 -16.10 8.05
N MET A 404 -3.31 -17.01 8.90
CA MET A 404 -4.06 -17.41 10.11
C MET A 404 -4.32 -16.22 11.02
N ALA A 405 -3.28 -15.44 11.35
CA ALA A 405 -3.42 -14.23 12.16
C ALA A 405 -4.39 -13.22 11.52
N ALA A 406 -4.24 -12.99 10.22
CA ALA A 406 -5.08 -12.04 9.49
C ALA A 406 -6.55 -12.47 9.46
N HIS A 407 -6.85 -13.75 9.22
CA HIS A 407 -8.21 -14.27 9.22
C HIS A 407 -8.88 -14.14 10.59
N ILE A 408 -8.16 -14.40 11.68
CA ILE A 408 -8.68 -14.23 13.05
C ILE A 408 -8.95 -12.74 13.35
N ILE A 409 -8.04 -11.85 12.96
CA ILE A 409 -8.20 -10.41 13.16
C ILE A 409 -9.40 -9.86 12.38
N MET A 410 -9.63 -10.34 11.17
CA MET A 410 -10.73 -9.91 10.30
C MET A 410 -12.09 -10.53 10.69
N GLY A 411 -12.10 -11.73 11.26
CA GLY A 411 -13.30 -12.42 11.72
C GLY A 411 -13.84 -11.89 13.03
#